data_8aad4dc690f117aad7e7a0db6ba0517a
#
_entry.id   8aad4dc690f117aad7e7a0db6ba0517a
#
_cell.length_a   1.000
_cell.length_b   1.000
_cell.length_c   1.000
_cell.angle_alpha   90.00
_cell.angle_beta   90.00
_cell.angle_gamma   90.00
#
_symmetry.space_group_name_H-M   'P 1'
#
loop_
_entity.id
_entity.type
_entity.pdbx_description
1 polymer ?
#
loop_
_entity_poly.entity_id
_entity_poly.type
_entity_poly.pdbx_seq_one_letter_code
_entity_poly.pdbx_strand_id
1 'polypeptide(L)' 'YFGLPFIPPMVPKRGTVRLSYGTLNLRAAPSSAGTVIANLPNGAEVTVYGEWQGWYVVQYGDQVGYAAAAYIDV' A
#
# COMPACT_ATOMS: atom_id res chain seq x y z
N TYR A 1 -1.00 -7.91 -17.61
CA TYR A 1 -1.25 -6.60 -17.05
C TYR A 1 -0.09 -5.67 -17.35
N PHE A 2 -0.37 -4.38 -17.25
CA PHE A 2 0.61 -3.37 -17.61
C PHE A 2 0.64 -2.29 -16.56
N GLY A 3 1.81 -1.67 -16.43
CA GLY A 3 1.96 -0.54 -15.55
C GLY A 3 2.34 -0.87 -14.12
N LEU A 4 2.28 -2.14 -13.74
CA LEU A 4 2.69 -2.57 -12.41
C LEU A 4 3.94 -3.42 -12.51
N PRO A 5 4.89 -3.30 -11.56
CA PRO A 5 6.02 -4.21 -11.53
C PRO A 5 5.53 -5.63 -11.24
N PHE A 6 6.30 -6.60 -11.74
CA PHE A 6 5.97 -7.98 -11.44
C PHE A 6 6.16 -8.24 -9.94
N ILE A 7 5.14 -8.80 -9.32
CA ILE A 7 5.20 -9.16 -7.92
C ILE A 7 4.87 -10.64 -7.82
N PRO A 8 5.77 -11.46 -7.25
CA PRO A 8 5.50 -12.89 -7.13
C PRO A 8 4.22 -13.13 -6.35
N PRO A 9 3.47 -14.17 -6.69
CA PRO A 9 2.26 -14.51 -5.93
C PRO A 9 2.60 -14.74 -4.47
N MET A 10 1.75 -14.23 -3.60
CA MET A 10 1.87 -14.52 -2.18
C MET A 10 0.48 -14.54 -1.59
N VAL A 11 0.36 -15.19 -0.44
CA VAL A 11 -0.90 -15.20 0.28
C VAL A 11 -1.18 -13.77 0.77
N PRO A 12 -2.34 -13.21 0.44
CA PRO A 12 -2.68 -11.87 0.92
C PRO A 12 -2.68 -11.84 2.44
N LYS A 13 -2.14 -10.77 2.99
CA LYS A 13 -2.05 -10.60 4.44
C LYS A 13 -2.79 -9.34 4.84
N ARG A 14 -3.36 -9.37 6.04
CA ARG A 14 -3.97 -8.17 6.58
C ARG A 14 -2.91 -7.32 7.24
N GLY A 15 -2.87 -6.06 6.86
CA GLY A 15 -1.97 -5.10 7.48
C GLY A 15 -2.76 -3.98 8.13
N THR A 16 -2.09 -3.25 9.01
CA THR A 16 -2.69 -2.12 9.70
C THR A 16 -1.79 -0.91 9.48
N VAL A 17 -2.40 0.21 9.10
CA VAL A 17 -1.65 1.45 8.93
C VAL A 17 -1.24 1.98 10.30
N ARG A 18 0.04 2.24 10.47
CA ARG A 18 0.59 2.75 11.72
C ARG A 18 1.36 4.03 11.47
N LEU A 19 0.82 5.11 11.95
CA LEU A 19 1.42 6.43 11.79
C LEU A 19 1.46 7.13 13.14
N SER A 20 2.40 8.06 13.28
CA SER A 20 2.41 8.92 14.46
C SER A 20 1.27 9.93 14.39
N TYR A 21 0.93 10.37 13.19
CA TYR A 21 -0.16 11.32 12.96
C TYR A 21 -0.47 11.35 11.48
N GLY A 22 -1.64 11.86 11.13
CA GLY A 22 -2.01 12.08 9.74
C GLY A 22 -2.50 10.83 9.05
N THR A 23 -2.34 10.78 7.75
CA THR A 23 -2.78 9.68 6.91
C THR A 23 -1.63 9.20 6.04
N LEU A 24 -1.76 7.95 5.58
CA LEU A 24 -0.81 7.36 4.65
C LEU A 24 -1.36 7.48 3.24
N ASN A 25 -0.54 7.96 2.32
CA ASN A 25 -0.96 8.11 0.93
C ASN A 25 -0.90 6.77 0.21
N LEU A 26 -2.01 6.42 -0.45
CA LEU A 26 -2.05 5.29 -1.37
C LEU A 26 -1.78 5.82 -2.76
N ARG A 27 -0.72 5.32 -3.39
CA ARG A 27 -0.24 5.89 -4.65
C ARG A 27 -0.44 4.90 -5.79
N ALA A 28 -0.53 5.45 -7.01
CA ALA A 28 -0.69 4.63 -8.20
C ALA A 28 0.63 4.01 -8.66
N ALA A 29 1.76 4.42 -8.08
CA ALA A 29 3.07 3.90 -8.46
C ALA A 29 3.92 3.72 -7.20
N PRO A 30 4.89 2.78 -7.21
CA PRO A 30 5.75 2.55 -6.05
C PRO A 30 6.87 3.60 -5.97
N SER A 31 6.46 4.84 -5.80
CA SER A 31 7.37 5.97 -5.81
C SER A 31 6.70 7.14 -5.11
N SER A 32 7.52 7.96 -4.45
CA SER A 32 6.99 9.18 -3.82
C SER A 32 6.47 10.17 -4.85
N ALA A 33 6.83 9.99 -6.13
CA ALA A 33 6.31 10.82 -7.21
C ALA A 33 5.01 10.25 -7.79
N GLY A 34 4.55 9.08 -7.32
CA GLY A 34 3.31 8.50 -7.81
C GLY A 34 2.09 9.31 -7.41
N THR A 35 1.07 9.27 -8.25
CA THR A 35 -0.17 9.99 -8.00
C THR A 35 -0.86 9.39 -6.77
N VAL A 36 -1.26 10.25 -5.84
CA VAL A 36 -2.03 9.83 -4.67
C VAL A 36 -3.46 9.56 -5.11
N ILE A 37 -3.93 8.35 -4.90
CA ILE A 37 -5.28 7.95 -5.29
C ILE A 37 -6.21 7.82 -4.10
N ALA A 38 -5.68 7.70 -2.90
CA ALA A 38 -6.47 7.62 -1.68
C ALA A 38 -5.60 7.96 -0.49
N ASN A 39 -6.25 8.23 0.64
CA ASN A 39 -5.56 8.45 1.91
C ASN A 39 -6.03 7.38 2.89
N LEU A 40 -5.07 6.72 3.52
CA LEU A 40 -5.35 5.66 4.48
C LEU A 40 -5.27 6.26 5.87
N PRO A 41 -6.35 6.24 6.64
CA PRO A 41 -6.30 6.77 8.00
C PRO A 41 -5.44 5.89 8.89
N ASN A 42 -4.86 6.49 9.91
CA ASN A 42 -4.07 5.77 10.90
C ASN A 42 -4.97 4.71 11.56
N GLY A 43 -4.48 3.48 11.59
CA GLY A 43 -5.26 2.38 12.14
C GLY A 43 -6.15 1.66 11.13
N ALA A 44 -6.16 2.11 9.87
CA ALA A 44 -6.96 1.44 8.84
C ALA A 44 -6.42 0.05 8.56
N GLU A 45 -7.33 -0.88 8.31
CA GLU A 45 -6.96 -2.22 7.89
C GLU A 45 -6.92 -2.29 6.38
N VAL A 46 -5.85 -2.87 5.86
CA VAL A 46 -5.66 -3.02 4.42
C VAL A 46 -5.25 -4.45 4.13
N THR A 47 -5.41 -4.86 2.88
CA THR A 47 -4.93 -6.17 2.43
C THR A 47 -3.63 -5.96 1.67
N VAL A 48 -2.58 -6.66 2.09
CA VAL A 48 -1.26 -6.56 1.48
C VAL A 48 -1.07 -7.76 0.55
N TYR A 49 -0.81 -7.48 -0.72
CA TYR A 49 -0.66 -8.52 -1.73
C TYR A 49 0.79 -8.80 -2.09
N GLY A 50 1.68 -7.88 -1.79
CA GLY A 50 3.09 -8.09 -2.11
C GLY A 50 3.93 -6.90 -1.74
N GLU A 51 5.25 -7.04 -1.93
CA GLU A 51 6.20 -5.99 -1.62
C GLU A 51 7.07 -5.72 -2.82
N TRP A 52 7.40 -4.44 -3.04
CA TRP A 52 8.27 -4.02 -4.12
C TRP A 52 9.12 -2.85 -3.63
N GLN A 53 10.41 -3.09 -3.43
CA GLN A 53 11.40 -2.05 -3.10
C GLN A 53 10.95 -1.12 -1.97
N GLY A 54 10.45 -1.72 -0.88
CA GLY A 54 10.02 -0.94 0.28
C GLY A 54 8.59 -0.42 0.17
N TRP A 55 7.86 -0.80 -0.86
CA TRP A 55 6.45 -0.46 -1.03
C TRP A 55 5.62 -1.72 -0.98
N TYR A 56 4.46 -1.64 -0.36
CA TYR A 56 3.49 -2.72 -0.39
C TYR A 56 2.42 -2.44 -1.42
N VAL A 57 2.00 -3.49 -2.11
CA VAL A 57 0.79 -3.43 -2.92
C VAL A 57 -0.36 -3.70 -1.98
N VAL A 58 -1.22 -2.72 -1.77
CA VAL A 58 -2.29 -2.82 -0.78
C VAL A 58 -3.62 -2.48 -1.41
N GLN A 59 -4.67 -3.07 -0.85
CA GLN A 59 -6.03 -2.74 -1.20
C GLN A 59 -6.73 -2.17 0.03
N TYR A 60 -7.37 -1.02 -0.16
CA TYR A 60 -8.17 -0.38 0.86
C TYR A 60 -9.54 -0.09 0.25
N GLY A 61 -10.55 -0.81 0.71
CA GLY A 61 -11.88 -0.72 0.09
C GLY A 61 -11.81 -1.14 -1.37
N ASP A 62 -12.17 -0.25 -2.26
CA ASP A 62 -12.16 -0.51 -3.70
C ASP A 62 -10.89 -0.02 -4.38
N GLN A 63 -9.95 0.54 -3.63
CA GLN A 63 -8.75 1.11 -4.19
C GLN A 63 -7.58 0.16 -4.01
N VAL A 64 -6.81 -0.04 -5.07
CA VAL A 64 -5.57 -0.82 -5.03
C VAL A 64 -4.44 0.08 -5.46
N GLY A 65 -3.37 0.08 -4.70
CA GLY A 65 -2.22 0.92 -5.04
C GLY A 65 -1.02 0.54 -4.20
N TYR A 66 -0.09 1.48 -4.09
CA TYR A 66 1.16 1.29 -3.39
C TYR A 66 1.22 2.18 -2.17
N ALA A 67 1.68 1.62 -1.06
CA ALA A 67 1.88 2.37 0.17
C ALA A 67 3.24 2.02 0.75
N ALA A 68 3.85 2.97 1.45
CA ALA A 68 5.17 2.77 2.02
C ALA A 68 5.13 1.66 3.06
N ALA A 69 5.99 0.66 2.90
CA ALA A 69 6.00 -0.51 3.77
C ALA A 69 6.33 -0.15 5.22
N ALA A 70 7.09 0.92 5.41
CA ALA A 70 7.51 1.34 6.75
C ALA A 70 6.33 1.74 7.65
N TYR A 71 5.19 2.05 7.06
CA TYR A 71 4.03 2.53 7.80
C TYR A 71 2.91 1.51 7.88
N ILE A 72 3.16 0.29 7.46
CA ILE A 72 2.15 -0.77 7.50
C ILE A 72 2.69 -1.91 8.33
N ASP A 73 1.91 -2.26 9.33
CA ASP A 73 2.23 -3.35 10.24
C ASP A 73 1.49 -4.60 9.76
N VAL A 74 2.25 -5.53 9.26
CA VAL A 74 1.70 -6.79 8.70
C VAL A 74 1.89 -7.94 9.67
#